data_7332c9754609e1d835c67a6f218fa67a
#
_entry.id   7332c9754609e1d835c67a6f218fa67a
#
_cell.length_a   1.000
_cell.length_b   1.000
_cell.length_c   1.000
_cell.angle_alpha   90.00
_cell.angle_beta   90.00
_cell.angle_gamma   90.00
#
_symmetry.space_group_name_H-M   'P 1'
#
loop_
_entity.id
_entity.type
_entity.pdbx_description
1 polymer ?
#
loop_
_entity_poly.entity_id
_entity_poly.type
_entity_poly.pdbx_seq_one_letter_code
_entity_poly.pdbx_strand_id
1 'polypeptide(L)'
;MLALLLIQMFPNLLAVVALFLFMTRIKGLYPAIGLGTSWGLIFIYLGGALGVNTYLIKGFFDTIPNSLDEAAKIDGCTHAQTFFMIILPLARPVLAVIGLLSFIFTQAEFLVASVMLGENQTNKTLAVGLSQYVRAGFDNRWGPFAAGALIGAVPVVLLFLFLQRYIVSGLTSGAVKE
;
A
#
# COMPACT_ATOMS: atom_id res chain seq x y z
N MET A 1 13.22 -14.72 -0.96
CA MET A 1 13.63 -13.31 -0.83
C MET A 1 14.29 -12.76 -2.09
N LEU A 2 15.34 -13.37 -2.63
CA LEU A 2 15.98 -12.90 -3.88
C LEU A 2 14.99 -12.73 -5.04
N ALA A 3 14.07 -13.66 -5.23
CA ALA A 3 13.06 -13.57 -6.28
C ALA A 3 12.16 -12.31 -6.18
N LEU A 4 11.76 -11.91 -4.97
CA LEU A 4 10.98 -10.70 -4.75
C LEU A 4 11.78 -9.44 -5.10
N LEU A 5 13.08 -9.41 -4.75
CA LEU A 5 13.95 -8.30 -5.11
C LEU A 5 14.16 -8.20 -6.62
N LEU A 6 14.36 -9.34 -7.30
CA LEU A 6 14.51 -9.37 -8.76
C LEU A 6 13.26 -8.85 -9.48
N ILE A 7 12.06 -9.21 -8.99
CA ILE A 7 10.80 -8.70 -9.53
C ILE A 7 10.69 -7.17 -9.35
N GLN A 8 11.15 -6.64 -8.21
CA GLN A 8 11.11 -5.20 -7.94
C GLN A 8 12.13 -4.39 -8.77
N MET A 9 13.18 -5.02 -9.27
CA MET A 9 14.13 -4.38 -10.20
C MET A 9 13.58 -4.23 -11.61
N PHE A 10 12.45 -4.86 -11.92
CA PHE A 10 11.84 -4.74 -13.25
C PHE A 10 11.30 -3.32 -13.45
N PRO A 11 11.58 -2.67 -14.60
CA PRO A 11 11.14 -1.30 -14.83
C PRO A 11 9.62 -1.16 -14.76
N ASN A 12 9.14 -0.32 -13.85
CA ASN A 12 7.69 -0.11 -13.64
C ASN A 12 6.93 0.26 -14.92
N LEU A 13 7.54 1.05 -15.81
CA LEU A 13 6.93 1.42 -17.09
C LEU A 13 6.63 0.21 -17.99
N LEU A 14 7.55 -0.76 -18.04
CA LEU A 14 7.33 -2.00 -18.81
C LEU A 14 6.25 -2.86 -18.14
N ALA A 15 6.23 -2.89 -16.82
CA ALA A 15 5.18 -3.59 -16.07
C ALA A 15 3.79 -3.02 -16.36
N VAL A 16 3.65 -1.69 -16.48
CA VAL A 16 2.37 -1.04 -16.79
C VAL A 16 1.83 -1.49 -18.14
N VAL A 17 2.68 -1.60 -19.17
CA VAL A 17 2.27 -2.09 -20.51
C VAL A 17 1.79 -3.53 -20.43
N ALA A 18 2.55 -4.40 -19.75
CA ALA A 18 2.17 -5.81 -19.58
C ALA A 18 0.84 -5.95 -18.82
N LEU A 19 0.66 -5.17 -17.74
CA LEU A 19 -0.57 -5.14 -16.96
C LEU A 19 -1.76 -4.64 -17.79
N PHE A 20 -1.56 -3.61 -18.63
CA PHE A 20 -2.60 -3.11 -19.52
C PHE A 20 -3.09 -4.21 -20.49
N LEU A 21 -2.16 -4.91 -21.14
CA LEU A 21 -2.50 -6.01 -22.05
C LEU A 21 -3.21 -7.15 -21.31
N PHE A 22 -2.73 -7.50 -20.13
CA PHE A 22 -3.32 -8.52 -19.28
C PHE A 22 -4.75 -8.16 -18.86
N MET A 23 -4.96 -6.93 -18.36
CA MET A 23 -6.28 -6.44 -17.94
C MET A 23 -7.26 -6.30 -19.10
N THR A 24 -6.76 -6.00 -20.31
CA THR A 24 -7.58 -6.00 -21.53
C THR A 24 -8.10 -7.40 -21.84
N ARG A 25 -7.27 -8.43 -21.67
CA ARG A 25 -7.66 -9.83 -21.86
C ARG A 25 -8.67 -10.27 -20.78
N ILE A 26 -8.42 -9.90 -19.52
CA ILE A 26 -9.35 -10.20 -18.41
C ILE A 26 -10.71 -9.55 -18.66
N LYS A 27 -10.76 -8.31 -19.17
CA LYS A 27 -12.03 -7.63 -19.48
C LYS A 27 -12.90 -8.42 -20.44
N GLY A 28 -12.30 -9.13 -21.39
CA GLY A 28 -13.01 -9.98 -22.34
C GLY A 28 -13.64 -11.23 -21.68
N LEU A 29 -13.05 -11.73 -20.59
CA LEU A 29 -13.53 -12.91 -19.85
C LEU A 29 -14.41 -12.51 -18.64
N TYR A 30 -14.00 -11.50 -17.93
CA TYR A 30 -14.60 -11.00 -16.68
C TYR A 30 -14.72 -9.47 -16.69
N PRO A 31 -15.78 -8.89 -17.29
CA PRO A 31 -15.93 -7.45 -17.42
C PRO A 31 -15.86 -6.65 -16.12
N ALA A 32 -16.22 -7.26 -14.99
CA ALA A 32 -16.26 -6.61 -13.68
C ALA A 32 -14.87 -6.33 -13.07
N ILE A 33 -13.84 -7.08 -13.48
CA ILE A 33 -12.49 -7.00 -12.88
C ILE A 33 -11.39 -6.67 -13.91
N GLY A 34 -11.76 -6.36 -15.14
CA GLY A 34 -10.82 -6.05 -16.21
C GLY A 34 -10.47 -4.56 -16.29
N LEU A 35 -9.91 -4.18 -17.43
CA LEU A 35 -9.52 -2.81 -17.75
C LEU A 35 -10.71 -1.83 -17.62
N GLY A 36 -10.48 -0.65 -17.04
CA GLY A 36 -11.49 0.38 -16.84
C GLY A 36 -12.36 0.18 -15.59
N THR A 37 -12.05 -0.79 -14.72
CA THR A 37 -12.82 -1.08 -13.52
C THR A 37 -12.02 -0.81 -12.25
N SER A 38 -12.69 -0.35 -11.18
CA SER A 38 -12.06 -0.16 -9.87
C SER A 38 -11.54 -1.47 -9.28
N TRP A 39 -12.24 -2.59 -9.49
CA TRP A 39 -11.79 -3.88 -9.01
C TRP A 39 -10.51 -4.35 -9.70
N GLY A 40 -10.38 -4.12 -11.01
CA GLY A 40 -9.13 -4.42 -11.73
C GLY A 40 -7.95 -3.65 -11.16
N LEU A 41 -8.13 -2.35 -10.86
CA LEU A 41 -7.11 -1.51 -10.25
C LEU A 41 -6.75 -1.98 -8.83
N ILE A 42 -7.74 -2.36 -8.01
CA ILE A 42 -7.52 -2.90 -6.66
C ILE A 42 -6.65 -4.16 -6.71
N PHE A 43 -6.92 -5.11 -7.62
CA PHE A 43 -6.10 -6.31 -7.75
C PHE A 43 -4.65 -6.01 -8.15
N ILE A 44 -4.43 -5.02 -9.02
CA ILE A 44 -3.07 -4.59 -9.39
C ILE A 44 -2.35 -4.01 -8.17
N TYR A 45 -3.00 -3.14 -7.41
CA TYR A 45 -2.41 -2.52 -6.22
C TYR A 45 -2.13 -3.55 -5.11
N LEU A 46 -3.00 -4.52 -4.90
CA LEU A 46 -2.75 -5.62 -3.96
C LEU A 46 -1.50 -6.42 -4.36
N GLY A 47 -1.35 -6.74 -5.65
CA GLY A 47 -0.17 -7.43 -6.15
C GLY A 47 1.13 -6.64 -5.94
N GLY A 48 1.11 -5.35 -6.22
CA GLY A 48 2.24 -4.44 -5.99
C GLY A 48 2.60 -4.28 -4.52
N ALA A 49 1.59 -4.13 -3.66
CA ALA A 49 1.78 -3.97 -2.22
C ALA A 49 2.41 -5.21 -1.56
N LEU A 50 2.09 -6.42 -2.04
CA LEU A 50 2.64 -7.67 -1.51
C LEU A 50 4.17 -7.74 -1.62
N GLY A 51 4.77 -7.16 -2.66
CA GLY A 51 6.22 -7.21 -2.87
C GLY A 51 7.01 -6.47 -1.78
N VAL A 52 6.85 -5.15 -1.73
CA VAL A 52 7.60 -4.26 -0.82
C VAL A 52 7.24 -4.52 0.64
N ASN A 53 5.94 -4.61 0.93
CA ASN A 53 5.47 -4.77 2.30
C ASN A 53 5.89 -6.11 2.90
N THR A 54 5.90 -7.19 2.13
CA THR A 54 6.37 -8.50 2.59
C THR A 54 7.85 -8.44 2.98
N TYR A 55 8.67 -7.70 2.22
CA TYR A 55 10.08 -7.54 2.55
C TYR A 55 10.26 -6.77 3.87
N LEU A 56 9.54 -5.66 4.05
CA LEU A 56 9.61 -4.85 5.27
C LEU A 56 9.13 -5.62 6.51
N ILE A 57 7.99 -6.32 6.38
CA ILE A 57 7.44 -7.12 7.48
C ILE A 57 8.38 -8.25 7.85
N LYS A 58 8.94 -8.95 6.86
CA LYS A 58 9.91 -10.01 7.12
C LYS A 58 11.16 -9.47 7.81
N GLY A 59 11.72 -8.34 7.34
CA GLY A 59 12.86 -7.71 7.98
C GLY A 59 12.62 -7.42 9.46
N PHE A 60 11.40 -6.98 9.81
CA PHE A 60 11.03 -6.77 11.22
C PHE A 60 10.92 -8.10 11.98
N PHE A 61 10.25 -9.11 11.42
CA PHE A 61 10.11 -10.41 12.09
C PHE A 61 11.46 -11.09 12.34
N ASP A 62 12.43 -10.91 11.45
CA ASP A 62 13.78 -11.42 11.62
C ASP A 62 14.53 -10.76 12.82
N THR A 63 14.03 -9.61 13.33
CA THR A 63 14.59 -8.96 14.54
C THR A 63 13.99 -9.48 15.85
N ILE A 64 12.92 -10.24 15.79
CA ILE A 64 12.26 -10.79 16.98
C ILE A 64 13.07 -11.98 17.47
N PRO A 65 13.47 -12.00 18.78
CA PRO A 65 14.24 -13.10 19.34
C PRO A 65 13.45 -14.42 19.31
N ASN A 66 14.11 -15.50 18.89
CA ASN A 66 13.52 -16.85 18.88
C ASN A 66 13.14 -17.34 20.29
N SER A 67 13.77 -16.79 21.34
CA SER A 67 13.44 -17.10 22.73
C SER A 67 11.97 -16.82 23.09
N LEU A 68 11.31 -15.89 22.39
CA LEU A 68 9.87 -15.64 22.59
C LEU A 68 9.01 -16.80 22.10
N ASP A 69 9.37 -17.37 20.94
CA ASP A 69 8.73 -18.57 20.39
C ASP A 69 8.96 -19.80 21.27
N GLU A 70 10.19 -19.94 21.81
CA GLU A 70 10.55 -21.03 22.71
C GLU A 70 9.80 -20.94 24.04
N ALA A 71 9.74 -19.77 24.64
CA ALA A 71 8.99 -19.52 25.87
C ALA A 71 7.50 -19.82 25.68
N ALA A 72 6.90 -19.32 24.59
CA ALA A 72 5.50 -19.59 24.27
C ALA A 72 5.19 -21.09 24.10
N LYS A 73 6.14 -21.87 23.53
CA LYS A 73 6.00 -23.33 23.43
C LYS A 73 6.07 -24.01 24.79
N ILE A 74 6.94 -23.55 25.68
CA ILE A 74 7.03 -24.06 27.07
C ILE A 74 5.72 -23.80 27.81
N ASP A 75 5.10 -22.64 27.59
CA ASP A 75 3.79 -22.25 28.14
C ASP A 75 2.61 -23.00 27.49
N GLY A 76 2.87 -23.92 26.52
CA GLY A 76 1.87 -24.73 25.85
C GLY A 76 1.09 -24.00 24.76
N CYS A 77 1.53 -22.84 24.29
CA CYS A 77 0.88 -22.12 23.20
C CYS A 77 1.05 -22.87 21.87
N THR A 78 -0.03 -22.89 21.08
CA THR A 78 0.05 -23.32 19.68
C THR A 78 0.71 -22.25 18.83
N HIS A 79 1.23 -22.61 17.64
CA HIS A 79 1.83 -21.61 16.72
C HIS A 79 0.89 -20.45 16.37
N ALA A 80 -0.41 -20.72 16.21
CA ALA A 80 -1.39 -19.66 15.97
C ALA A 80 -1.54 -18.73 17.18
N GLN A 81 -1.60 -19.28 18.40
CA GLN A 81 -1.66 -18.47 19.61
C GLN A 81 -0.40 -17.63 19.78
N THR A 82 0.79 -18.19 19.59
CA THR A 82 2.05 -17.43 19.64
C THR A 82 2.01 -16.29 18.63
N PHE A 83 1.59 -16.55 17.39
CA PHE A 83 1.52 -15.50 16.36
C PHE A 83 0.52 -14.39 16.73
N PHE A 84 -0.74 -14.73 17.02
CA PHE A 84 -1.78 -13.71 17.23
C PHE A 84 -1.70 -13.02 18.57
N MET A 85 -1.24 -13.70 19.63
CA MET A 85 -1.23 -13.17 21.00
C MET A 85 0.10 -12.52 21.38
N ILE A 86 1.23 -12.90 20.75
CA ILE A 86 2.56 -12.41 21.11
C ILE A 86 3.18 -11.64 19.95
N ILE A 87 3.40 -12.29 18.81
CA ILE A 87 4.17 -11.73 17.68
C ILE A 87 3.42 -10.57 16.99
N LEU A 88 2.15 -10.74 16.68
CA LEU A 88 1.37 -9.74 15.98
C LEU A 88 1.15 -8.45 16.81
N PRO A 89 0.85 -8.51 18.13
CA PRO A 89 0.85 -7.32 18.97
C PRO A 89 2.20 -6.59 19.02
N LEU A 90 3.30 -7.31 19.07
CA LEU A 90 4.65 -6.75 19.05
C LEU A 90 4.96 -6.05 17.71
N ALA A 91 4.40 -6.56 16.60
CA ALA A 91 4.56 -6.00 15.27
C ALA A 91 3.64 -4.80 14.98
N ARG A 92 2.69 -4.45 15.86
CA ARG A 92 1.75 -3.33 15.64
C ARG A 92 2.40 -2.02 15.20
N PRO A 93 3.54 -1.57 15.78
CA PRO A 93 4.17 -0.33 15.37
C PRO A 93 4.62 -0.36 13.91
N VAL A 94 5.31 -1.42 13.51
CA VAL A 94 5.80 -1.54 12.12
C VAL A 94 4.65 -1.72 11.14
N LEU A 95 3.61 -2.47 11.52
CA LEU A 95 2.40 -2.62 10.69
C LEU A 95 1.67 -1.30 10.51
N ALA A 96 1.63 -0.45 11.54
CA ALA A 96 1.07 0.90 11.44
C ALA A 96 1.84 1.77 10.45
N VAL A 97 3.17 1.75 10.48
CA VAL A 97 4.02 2.46 9.51
C VAL A 97 3.79 1.96 8.10
N ILE A 98 3.84 0.65 7.89
CA ILE A 98 3.65 0.03 6.57
C ILE A 98 2.25 0.34 6.02
N GLY A 99 1.22 0.25 6.85
CA GLY A 99 -0.15 0.58 6.48
C GLY A 99 -0.31 2.04 6.06
N LEU A 100 0.28 2.97 6.83
CA LEU A 100 0.26 4.39 6.51
C LEU A 100 0.98 4.69 5.19
N LEU A 101 2.20 4.17 5.02
CA LEU A 101 2.97 4.36 3.79
C LEU A 101 2.25 3.76 2.58
N SER A 102 1.71 2.55 2.69
CA SER A 102 0.94 1.92 1.62
C SER A 102 -0.28 2.74 1.23
N PHE A 103 -0.99 3.32 2.20
CA PHE A 103 -2.12 4.20 1.94
C PHE A 103 -1.70 5.46 1.18
N ILE A 104 -0.64 6.13 1.63
CA ILE A 104 -0.11 7.35 0.99
C ILE A 104 0.32 7.05 -0.45
N PHE A 105 1.09 5.97 -0.66
CA PHE A 105 1.55 5.58 -2.00
C PHE A 105 0.40 5.25 -2.93
N THR A 106 -0.59 4.49 -2.46
CA THR A 106 -1.77 4.12 -3.26
C THR A 106 -2.62 5.34 -3.62
N GLN A 107 -2.78 6.28 -2.68
CA GLN A 107 -3.55 7.51 -2.91
C GLN A 107 -2.84 8.46 -3.89
N ALA A 108 -1.51 8.53 -3.84
CA ALA A 108 -0.70 9.38 -4.72
C ALA A 108 -0.42 8.74 -6.09
N GLU A 109 -0.70 7.44 -6.23
CA GLU A 109 -0.40 6.72 -7.47
C GLU A 109 -1.26 7.24 -8.63
N PHE A 110 -0.58 7.66 -9.67
CA PHE A 110 -1.20 8.30 -10.84
C PHE A 110 -1.02 7.48 -12.12
N LEU A 111 0.18 6.94 -12.33
CA LEU A 111 0.56 6.35 -13.62
C LEU A 111 -0.27 5.11 -13.95
N VAL A 112 -0.29 4.14 -13.05
CA VAL A 112 -1.05 2.89 -13.23
C VAL A 112 -2.53 3.20 -13.27
N ALA A 113 -3.04 4.03 -12.35
CA ALA A 113 -4.45 4.41 -12.32
C ALA A 113 -4.90 5.09 -13.62
N SER A 114 -4.10 6.03 -14.16
CA SER A 114 -4.46 6.75 -15.39
C SER A 114 -4.52 5.82 -16.61
N VAL A 115 -3.62 4.84 -16.69
CA VAL A 115 -3.59 3.86 -17.77
C VAL A 115 -4.70 2.81 -17.62
N MET A 116 -4.93 2.32 -16.40
CA MET A 116 -5.88 1.23 -16.15
C MET A 116 -7.35 1.68 -16.18
N LEU A 117 -7.66 2.89 -15.69
CA LEU A 117 -9.03 3.42 -15.68
C LEU A 117 -9.36 4.17 -16.98
N GLY A 118 -8.35 4.65 -17.70
CA GLY A 118 -8.52 5.36 -18.98
C GLY A 118 -9.36 6.64 -18.81
N GLU A 119 -10.13 6.95 -19.85
CA GLU A 119 -11.00 8.15 -19.90
C GLU A 119 -12.36 7.96 -19.21
N ASN A 120 -12.55 6.85 -18.48
CA ASN A 120 -13.83 6.61 -17.81
C ASN A 120 -14.14 7.75 -16.82
N GLN A 121 -15.23 8.48 -17.05
CA GLN A 121 -15.60 9.66 -16.25
C GLN A 121 -16.13 9.29 -14.86
N THR A 122 -16.61 8.06 -14.67
CA THR A 122 -17.27 7.63 -13.44
C THR A 122 -16.30 7.02 -12.42
N ASN A 123 -15.19 6.44 -12.88
CA ASN A 123 -14.23 5.71 -12.02
C ASN A 123 -12.85 6.35 -12.15
N LYS A 124 -12.53 7.30 -11.26
CA LYS A 124 -11.22 7.95 -11.20
C LYS A 124 -10.68 7.89 -9.79
N THR A 125 -9.37 7.65 -9.66
CA THR A 125 -8.69 7.92 -8.39
C THR A 125 -8.57 9.42 -8.17
N LEU A 126 -8.33 9.84 -6.92
CA LEU A 126 -8.14 11.24 -6.58
C LEU A 126 -7.00 11.86 -7.41
N ALA A 127 -5.86 11.18 -7.52
CA ALA A 127 -4.70 11.65 -8.28
C ALA A 127 -5.04 11.87 -9.76
N VAL A 128 -5.74 10.94 -10.39
CA VAL A 128 -6.19 11.06 -11.79
C VAL A 128 -7.23 12.17 -11.95
N GLY A 129 -8.18 12.28 -11.03
CA GLY A 129 -9.18 13.35 -11.05
C GLY A 129 -8.57 14.75 -10.90
N LEU A 130 -7.65 14.92 -9.96
CA LEU A 130 -6.95 16.19 -9.75
C LEU A 130 -6.09 16.60 -10.94
N SER A 131 -5.42 15.65 -11.59
CA SER A 131 -4.57 15.95 -12.75
C SER A 131 -5.32 16.63 -13.90
N GLN A 132 -6.62 16.42 -13.99
CA GLN A 132 -7.44 17.02 -15.05
C GLN A 132 -7.60 18.54 -14.92
N TYR A 133 -7.50 19.08 -13.71
CA TYR A 133 -7.56 20.53 -13.47
C TYR A 133 -6.27 21.27 -13.87
N VAL A 134 -5.17 20.55 -14.05
CA VAL A 134 -3.84 21.12 -14.32
C VAL A 134 -3.31 20.74 -15.72
N ARG A 135 -3.96 19.83 -16.43
CA ARG A 135 -3.55 19.38 -17.78
C ARG A 135 -4.09 20.25 -18.92
N ALA A 136 -4.94 21.18 -18.64
CA ALA A 136 -5.67 21.96 -19.66
C ALA A 136 -4.87 23.10 -20.31
N GLY A 137 -3.54 23.10 -20.25
CA GLY A 137 -2.69 24.13 -20.89
C GLY A 137 -2.86 25.49 -20.22
N PHE A 138 -3.31 26.51 -21.01
CA PHE A 138 -3.45 27.88 -20.49
C PHE A 138 -4.67 28.08 -19.55
N ASP A 139 -5.58 27.11 -19.48
CA ASP A 139 -6.79 27.17 -18.63
C ASP A 139 -6.66 26.27 -17.39
N ASN A 140 -5.52 26.37 -16.68
CA ASN A 140 -5.31 25.61 -15.45
C ASN A 140 -6.21 26.12 -14.32
N ARG A 141 -7.03 25.23 -13.80
CA ARG A 141 -7.98 25.52 -12.71
C ARG A 141 -7.36 25.22 -11.35
N TRP A 142 -6.46 26.10 -10.90
CA TRP A 142 -5.70 25.95 -9.65
C TRP A 142 -6.58 25.94 -8.40
N GLY A 143 -7.68 26.68 -8.37
CA GLY A 143 -8.62 26.73 -7.23
C GLY A 143 -9.25 25.35 -6.94
N PRO A 144 -9.96 24.74 -7.88
CA PRO A 144 -10.50 23.39 -7.71
C PRO A 144 -9.42 22.32 -7.45
N PHE A 145 -8.24 22.44 -8.08
CA PHE A 145 -7.10 21.54 -7.81
C PHE A 145 -6.66 21.63 -6.34
N ALA A 146 -6.44 22.83 -5.83
CA ALA A 146 -6.01 23.05 -4.44
C ALA A 146 -7.08 22.58 -3.44
N ALA A 147 -8.36 22.88 -3.69
CA ALA A 147 -9.46 22.41 -2.86
C ALA A 147 -9.55 20.88 -2.82
N GLY A 148 -9.43 20.22 -3.97
CA GLY A 148 -9.43 18.77 -4.06
C GLY A 148 -8.20 18.13 -3.39
N ALA A 149 -7.02 18.76 -3.51
CA ALA A 149 -5.80 18.32 -2.83
C ALA A 149 -5.93 18.40 -1.29
N LEU A 150 -6.54 19.50 -0.78
CA LEU A 150 -6.83 19.65 0.66
C LEU A 150 -7.80 18.57 1.15
N ILE A 151 -8.89 18.33 0.41
CA ILE A 151 -9.83 17.25 0.76
C ILE A 151 -9.12 15.88 0.75
N GLY A 152 -8.26 15.65 -0.23
CA GLY A 152 -7.47 14.43 -0.32
C GLY A 152 -6.45 14.24 0.80
N ALA A 153 -5.94 15.32 1.38
CA ALA A 153 -5.03 15.27 2.53
C ALA A 153 -5.74 14.84 3.82
N VAL A 154 -7.04 15.12 3.95
CA VAL A 154 -7.80 14.82 5.19
C VAL A 154 -7.71 13.35 5.60
N PRO A 155 -7.99 12.34 4.74
CA PRO A 155 -7.90 10.94 5.16
C PRO A 155 -6.48 10.52 5.55
N VAL A 156 -5.44 11.08 4.91
CA VAL A 156 -4.04 10.81 5.27
C VAL A 156 -3.74 11.34 6.68
N VAL A 157 -4.13 12.59 6.96
CA VAL A 157 -3.93 13.22 8.26
C VAL A 157 -4.67 12.47 9.35
N LEU A 158 -5.94 12.12 9.12
CA LEU A 158 -6.73 11.35 10.08
C LEU A 158 -6.11 9.97 10.36
N LEU A 159 -5.68 9.28 9.32
CA LEU A 159 -5.01 7.98 9.45
C LEU A 159 -3.70 8.13 10.24
N PHE A 160 -2.89 9.15 9.94
CA PHE A 160 -1.66 9.45 10.68
C PHE A 160 -1.95 9.72 12.16
N LEU A 161 -2.90 10.60 12.48
CA LEU A 161 -3.27 10.93 13.86
C LEU A 161 -3.75 9.69 14.63
N PHE A 162 -4.43 8.77 13.97
CA PHE A 162 -4.84 7.51 14.59
C PHE A 162 -3.66 6.56 14.82
N LEU A 163 -2.74 6.46 13.86
CA LEU A 163 -1.62 5.51 13.89
C LEU A 163 -0.39 6.03 14.66
N GLN A 164 -0.23 7.35 14.84
CA GLN A 164 0.95 7.96 15.48
C GLN A 164 1.28 7.35 16.86
N ARG A 165 0.26 6.98 17.64
CA ARG A 165 0.46 6.36 18.95
C ARG A 165 1.22 5.03 18.88
N TYR A 166 1.02 4.25 17.83
CA TYR A 166 1.73 2.99 17.60
C TYR A 166 3.15 3.23 17.09
N ILE A 167 3.34 4.27 16.27
CA ILE A 167 4.65 4.64 15.70
C ILE A 167 5.58 5.11 16.81
N VAL A 168 5.11 6.02 17.68
CA VAL A 168 5.92 6.56 18.78
C VAL A 168 6.30 5.48 19.79
N SER A 169 5.37 4.59 20.15
CA SER A 169 5.65 3.51 21.10
C SER A 169 6.73 2.55 20.60
N GLY A 170 6.78 2.30 19.28
CA GLY A 170 7.82 1.44 18.69
C GLY A 170 9.22 2.06 18.72
N LEU A 171 9.32 3.39 18.55
CA LEU A 171 10.60 4.10 18.60
C LEU A 171 11.20 4.15 20.01
N THR A 172 10.35 4.35 21.02
CA THR A 172 10.80 4.41 22.42
C THR A 172 11.25 3.06 22.96
N SER A 173 10.60 1.97 22.55
CA SER A 173 10.99 0.61 22.95
C SER A 173 12.35 0.17 22.34
N GLY A 174 12.74 0.73 21.20
CA GLY A 174 14.02 0.45 20.55
C GLY A 174 15.18 1.31 21.07
N ALA A 175 14.88 2.44 21.72
CA ALA A 175 15.90 3.37 22.21
C ALA A 175 16.43 3.02 23.63
N VAL A 176 15.76 2.16 24.36
CA VAL A 176 16.16 1.69 25.70
C VAL A 176 16.79 0.31 25.55
N LYS A 177 17.97 0.24 24.92
CA LYS A 177 18.92 -0.85 25.06
C LYS A 177 20.09 -0.30 25.88
N GLU A 178 20.00 -0.41 27.21
CA GLU A 178 21.17 -0.56 28.06
C GLU A 178 21.59 -2.03 28.11
#